data_cdfa08960f02238059ded33f51eb395c
#
_entry.id   cdfa08960f02238059ded33f51eb395c
#
_cell.length_a   1.000
_cell.length_b   1.000
_cell.length_c   1.000
_cell.angle_alpha   90.00
_cell.angle_beta   90.00
_cell.angle_gamma   90.00
#
_symmetry.space_group_name_H-M   'P 1'
#
loop_
_entity.id
_entity.type
_entity.pdbx_description
1 polymer ?
#
loop_
_entity_poly.entity_id
_entity_poly.type
_entity_poly.pdbx_seq_one_letter_code
_entity_poly.pdbx_strand_id
1 'polypeptide(L)'
;MIPVRAGAYRPALLPFGQPLRHKPGMTTIRPIDEHIAVAPQITADMLPELAAAGFVAIVNNRPDGEDYGQPDGAEIASAAADAGLSYTEIPITHAGFSGNQIDAMVAALETANGPVLAYCRSGTRSCNLWALARARMGDHPDTLMAKAAATGYDLSGIRPMLDALAARQ
;
A
#
# COMPACT_ATOMS: atom_id res chain seq x y z
N MET A 1 -11.79 -27.73 29.84
CA MET A 1 -12.32 -27.08 28.61
C MET A 1 -12.24 -25.59 28.80
N ILE A 2 -11.26 -24.91 28.18
CA ILE A 2 -11.11 -23.46 28.28
C ILE A 2 -11.95 -22.88 27.15
N PRO A 3 -12.92 -21.99 27.40
CA PRO A 3 -13.69 -21.39 26.33
C PRO A 3 -12.76 -20.51 25.47
N VAL A 4 -12.67 -20.84 24.18
CA VAL A 4 -12.07 -19.98 23.19
C VAL A 4 -12.91 -18.70 23.16
N ARG A 5 -12.40 -17.62 23.71
CA ARG A 5 -13.00 -16.29 23.52
C ARG A 5 -12.98 -16.00 22.03
N ALA A 6 -14.15 -15.90 21.44
CA ALA A 6 -14.30 -15.29 20.12
C ALA A 6 -13.62 -13.93 20.18
N GLY A 7 -12.50 -13.79 19.49
CA GLY A 7 -11.80 -12.53 19.35
C GLY A 7 -12.75 -11.53 18.73
N ALA A 8 -13.17 -10.54 19.48
CA ALA A 8 -13.90 -9.42 18.95
C ALA A 8 -13.09 -8.82 17.80
N TYR A 9 -13.68 -8.80 16.59
CA TYR A 9 -13.14 -8.07 15.45
C TYR A 9 -12.93 -6.61 15.91
N ARG A 10 -11.68 -6.26 16.18
CA ARG A 10 -11.28 -4.87 16.31
C ARG A 10 -11.13 -4.33 14.90
N PRO A 11 -11.96 -3.37 14.47
CA PRO A 11 -11.67 -2.68 13.23
C PRO A 11 -10.23 -2.17 13.33
N ALA A 12 -9.42 -2.45 12.32
CA ALA A 12 -8.05 -1.96 12.28
C ALA A 12 -8.12 -0.43 12.40
N LEU A 13 -7.73 0.07 13.56
CA LEU A 13 -7.49 1.49 13.71
C LEU A 13 -6.28 1.80 12.85
N LEU A 14 -6.45 2.73 11.91
CA LEU A 14 -5.28 3.36 11.33
C LEU A 14 -4.42 3.89 12.49
N PRO A 15 -3.09 3.89 12.36
CA PRO A 15 -2.18 4.31 13.41
C PRO A 15 -2.46 5.72 13.99
N PHE A 16 -3.41 6.44 13.43
CA PHE A 16 -3.82 7.80 13.80
C PHE A 16 -5.10 7.89 14.62
N GLY A 17 -5.57 6.76 15.15
CA GLY A 17 -6.68 6.75 16.13
C GLY A 17 -8.06 7.05 15.55
N GLN A 18 -8.20 7.19 14.23
CA GLN A 18 -9.52 7.39 13.61
C GLN A 18 -9.89 6.19 12.73
N PRO A 19 -11.08 5.60 12.93
CA PRO A 19 -11.57 4.58 12.02
C PRO A 19 -11.84 5.22 10.66
N LEU A 20 -11.30 4.62 9.61
CA LEU A 20 -11.80 4.89 8.25
C LEU A 20 -13.30 4.58 8.26
N ARG A 21 -14.12 5.60 8.07
CA ARG A 21 -15.56 5.41 7.96
C ARG A 21 -15.82 4.61 6.69
N HIS A 22 -16.12 3.34 6.86
CA HIS A 22 -16.47 2.46 5.75
C HIS A 22 -17.85 2.89 5.21
N LYS A 23 -17.84 3.60 4.09
CA LYS A 23 -19.08 3.88 3.35
C LYS A 23 -19.36 2.75 2.38
N PRO A 24 -20.63 2.40 2.13
CA PRO A 24 -20.99 1.45 1.07
C PRO A 24 -20.34 1.88 -0.27
N GLY A 25 -19.63 0.97 -0.93
CA GLY A 25 -18.93 1.24 -2.19
C GLY A 25 -17.48 1.72 -2.04
N MET A 26 -16.97 1.91 -0.83
CA MET A 26 -15.56 2.24 -0.61
C MET A 26 -14.66 1.03 -0.82
N THR A 27 -13.55 1.27 -1.53
CA THR A 27 -12.43 0.33 -1.63
C THR A 27 -11.90 -0.05 -0.25
N THR A 28 -11.62 -1.35 -0.03
CA THR A 28 -11.04 -1.83 1.22
C THR A 28 -9.60 -1.39 1.35
N ILE A 29 -9.31 -0.55 2.33
CA ILE A 29 -7.96 -0.11 2.66
C ILE A 29 -7.41 -1.04 3.75
N ARG A 30 -6.21 -1.57 3.52
CA ARG A 30 -5.56 -2.53 4.41
C ARG A 30 -4.27 -1.95 4.97
N PRO A 31 -4.27 -1.46 6.22
CA PRO A 31 -3.04 -1.05 6.89
C PRO A 31 -2.08 -2.23 7.03
N ILE A 32 -0.83 -2.03 6.64
CA ILE A 32 0.25 -3.01 6.86
C ILE A 32 0.96 -2.68 8.16
N ASP A 33 1.33 -1.42 8.34
CA ASP A 33 1.89 -0.90 9.59
C ASP A 33 1.54 0.59 9.74
N GLU A 34 2.19 1.29 10.67
CA GLU A 34 1.96 2.71 10.94
C GLU A 34 2.37 3.65 9.81
N HIS A 35 3.14 3.16 8.84
CA HIS A 35 3.69 3.98 7.75
C HIS A 35 2.97 3.78 6.42
N ILE A 36 2.31 2.64 6.23
CA ILE A 36 1.72 2.30 4.94
C ILE A 36 0.44 1.48 5.05
N ALA A 37 -0.49 1.79 4.19
CA ALA A 37 -1.63 0.95 3.85
C ALA A 37 -1.62 0.67 2.35
N VAL A 38 -2.22 -0.44 1.96
CA VAL A 38 -2.43 -0.80 0.55
C VAL A 38 -3.92 -0.98 0.25
N ALA A 39 -4.28 -0.77 -1.00
CA ALA A 39 -5.67 -0.82 -1.42
C ALA A 39 -5.81 -1.32 -2.87
N PRO A 40 -6.96 -1.91 -3.21
CA PRO A 40 -7.41 -1.98 -4.60
C PRO A 40 -7.61 -0.60 -5.19
N GLN A 41 -7.99 -0.53 -6.49
CA GLN A 41 -8.24 0.75 -7.18
C GLN A 41 -9.08 1.70 -6.33
N ILE A 42 -8.58 2.92 -6.19
CA ILE A 42 -9.28 4.04 -5.54
C ILE A 42 -9.93 4.95 -6.58
N THR A 43 -10.83 5.80 -6.13
CA THR A 43 -11.52 6.80 -6.96
C THR A 43 -11.23 8.21 -6.48
N ALA A 44 -11.40 9.20 -7.34
CA ALA A 44 -11.07 10.59 -7.02
C ALA A 44 -11.82 11.14 -5.82
N ASP A 45 -13.06 10.73 -5.60
CA ASP A 45 -13.89 11.15 -4.48
C ASP A 45 -13.41 10.61 -3.11
N MET A 46 -12.53 9.61 -3.12
CA MET A 46 -11.93 9.07 -1.90
C MET A 46 -10.78 9.94 -1.34
N LEU A 47 -10.15 10.76 -2.16
CA LEU A 47 -8.94 11.49 -1.78
C LEU A 47 -9.15 12.45 -0.59
N PRO A 48 -10.23 13.24 -0.51
CA PRO A 48 -10.49 14.05 0.68
C PRO A 48 -10.64 13.24 1.97
N GLU A 49 -11.26 12.07 1.89
CA GLU A 49 -11.43 11.17 3.04
C GLU A 49 -10.09 10.55 3.47
N LEU A 50 -9.24 10.21 2.52
CA LEU A 50 -7.90 9.69 2.80
C LEU A 50 -7.03 10.76 3.48
N ALA A 51 -7.09 12.00 3.00
CA ALA A 51 -6.41 13.12 3.65
C ALA A 51 -6.92 13.34 5.08
N ALA A 52 -8.23 13.31 5.28
CA ALA A 52 -8.84 13.44 6.60
C ALA A 52 -8.48 12.26 7.55
N ALA A 53 -8.22 11.09 7.00
CA ALA A 53 -7.77 9.92 7.76
C ALA A 53 -6.28 10.00 8.17
N GLY A 54 -5.53 10.97 7.66
CA GLY A 54 -4.14 11.21 8.04
C GLY A 54 -3.11 10.78 7.00
N PHE A 55 -3.50 10.23 5.86
CA PHE A 55 -2.56 9.94 4.77
C PHE A 55 -1.96 11.24 4.22
N VAL A 56 -0.69 11.19 3.87
CA VAL A 56 0.06 12.34 3.33
C VAL A 56 0.50 12.14 1.89
N ALA A 57 0.51 10.89 1.41
CA ALA A 57 1.01 10.53 0.09
C ALA A 57 0.23 9.37 -0.51
N ILE A 58 0.11 9.40 -1.82
CA ILE A 58 -0.47 8.33 -2.64
C ILE A 58 0.62 7.79 -3.57
N VAL A 59 0.71 6.46 -3.66
CA VAL A 59 1.52 5.75 -4.65
C VAL A 59 0.60 4.93 -5.54
N ASN A 60 0.65 5.19 -6.85
CA ASN A 60 -0.11 4.44 -7.85
C ASN A 60 0.79 3.40 -8.50
N ASN A 61 0.51 2.12 -8.26
CA ASN A 61 1.24 1.02 -8.88
C ASN A 61 0.49 0.39 -10.06
N ARG A 62 -0.68 0.91 -10.41
CA ARG A 62 -1.50 0.37 -11.48
C ARG A 62 -1.24 1.10 -12.80
N PRO A 63 -0.79 0.42 -13.87
CA PRO A 63 -0.75 1.02 -15.20
C PRO A 63 -2.14 1.47 -15.65
N ASP A 64 -2.21 2.58 -16.37
CA ASP A 64 -3.45 3.03 -17.00
C ASP A 64 -3.93 2.01 -18.04
N GLY A 65 -5.23 1.93 -18.23
CA GLY A 65 -5.83 1.15 -19.30
C GLY A 65 -5.83 -0.37 -19.10
N GLU A 66 -5.66 -0.86 -17.86
CA GLU A 66 -5.77 -2.30 -17.59
C GLU A 66 -7.21 -2.82 -17.73
N ASP A 67 -8.18 -2.02 -17.35
CA ASP A 67 -9.61 -2.36 -17.44
C ASP A 67 -10.41 -1.22 -18.06
N TYR A 68 -11.52 -1.57 -18.71
CA TYR A 68 -12.48 -0.58 -19.18
C TYR A 68 -13.08 0.19 -17.99
N GLY A 69 -13.12 1.51 -18.09
CA GLY A 69 -13.67 2.36 -17.03
C GLY A 69 -12.75 2.57 -15.83
N GLN A 70 -11.51 2.08 -15.90
CA GLN A 70 -10.51 2.36 -14.87
C GLN A 70 -10.21 3.86 -14.82
N PRO A 71 -10.24 4.50 -13.62
CA PRO A 71 -9.78 5.89 -13.49
C PRO A 71 -8.32 6.03 -13.91
N ASP A 72 -8.02 7.04 -14.72
CA ASP A 72 -6.65 7.33 -15.13
C ASP A 72 -5.82 7.84 -13.95
N GLY A 73 -4.52 7.54 -13.97
CA GLY A 73 -3.58 8.04 -12.96
C GLY A 73 -3.59 9.56 -12.86
N ALA A 74 -3.74 10.28 -13.97
CA ALA A 74 -3.83 11.74 -14.00
C ALA A 74 -5.06 12.26 -13.22
N GLU A 75 -6.18 11.58 -13.27
CA GLU A 75 -7.39 11.91 -12.52
C GLU A 75 -7.15 11.78 -11.01
N ILE A 76 -6.52 10.68 -10.59
CA ILE A 76 -6.16 10.45 -9.19
C ILE A 76 -5.11 11.46 -8.72
N ALA A 77 -4.10 11.76 -9.55
CA ALA A 77 -3.07 12.76 -9.23
C ALA A 77 -3.67 14.15 -9.00
N SER A 78 -4.61 14.56 -9.84
CA SER A 78 -5.32 15.86 -9.70
C SER A 78 -6.12 15.90 -8.40
N ALA A 79 -6.87 14.85 -8.09
CA ALA A 79 -7.64 14.76 -6.87
C ALA A 79 -6.75 14.72 -5.62
N ALA A 80 -5.59 14.07 -5.69
CA ALA A 80 -4.61 14.06 -4.61
C ALA A 80 -4.06 15.46 -4.35
N ALA A 81 -3.68 16.19 -5.40
CA ALA A 81 -3.21 17.57 -5.28
C ALA A 81 -4.27 18.49 -4.63
N ASP A 82 -5.52 18.37 -5.06
CA ASP A 82 -6.64 19.14 -4.49
C ASP A 82 -6.87 18.82 -3.01
N ALA A 83 -6.59 17.58 -2.59
CA ALA A 83 -6.70 17.16 -1.20
C ALA A 83 -5.44 17.43 -0.36
N GLY A 84 -4.39 17.98 -0.95
CA GLY A 84 -3.11 18.26 -0.26
C GLY A 84 -2.22 17.03 -0.07
N LEU A 85 -2.44 15.96 -0.85
CA LEU A 85 -1.64 14.74 -0.82
C LEU A 85 -0.58 14.78 -1.93
N SER A 86 0.63 14.28 -1.64
CA SER A 86 1.59 14.02 -2.70
C SER A 86 1.18 12.79 -3.50
N TYR A 87 1.62 12.72 -4.76
CA TYR A 87 1.31 11.60 -5.65
C TYR A 87 2.57 11.15 -6.39
N THR A 88 2.79 9.85 -6.39
CA THR A 88 3.89 9.21 -7.12
C THR A 88 3.34 8.06 -7.93
N GLU A 89 3.70 8.00 -9.20
CA GLU A 89 3.31 6.93 -10.10
C GLU A 89 4.47 5.98 -10.33
N ILE A 90 4.30 4.72 -9.93
CA ILE A 90 5.28 3.65 -10.11
C ILE A 90 4.53 2.45 -10.71
N PRO A 91 4.23 2.47 -12.01
CA PRO A 91 3.44 1.41 -12.63
C PRO A 91 4.17 0.07 -12.60
N ILE A 92 3.49 -0.96 -12.15
CA ILE A 92 3.99 -2.33 -12.12
C ILE A 92 3.18 -3.16 -13.11
N THR A 93 3.87 -3.76 -14.06
CA THR A 93 3.28 -4.62 -15.09
C THR A 93 3.59 -6.09 -14.83
N HIS A 94 3.15 -6.98 -15.73
CA HIS A 94 3.50 -8.40 -15.71
C HIS A 94 4.99 -8.69 -15.91
N ALA A 95 5.77 -7.68 -16.35
CA ALA A 95 7.23 -7.81 -16.46
C ALA A 95 7.92 -7.95 -15.09
N GLY A 96 7.20 -7.74 -13.99
CA GLY A 96 7.72 -7.85 -12.64
C GLY A 96 8.28 -6.55 -12.08
N PHE A 97 9.20 -6.66 -11.13
CA PHE A 97 9.74 -5.53 -10.38
C PHE A 97 11.18 -5.26 -10.79
N SER A 98 11.46 -4.03 -11.23
CA SER A 98 12.80 -3.58 -11.58
C SER A 98 13.48 -2.87 -10.41
N GLY A 99 14.80 -2.77 -10.45
CA GLY A 99 15.57 -1.99 -9.46
C GLY A 99 15.13 -0.53 -9.40
N ASN A 100 14.84 0.08 -10.54
CA ASN A 100 14.37 1.48 -10.60
C ASN A 100 13.00 1.67 -9.92
N GLN A 101 12.10 0.72 -10.07
CA GLN A 101 10.79 0.75 -9.39
C GLN A 101 10.95 0.61 -7.87
N ILE A 102 11.82 -0.29 -7.43
CA ILE A 102 12.14 -0.46 -6.01
C ILE A 102 12.75 0.82 -5.44
N ASP A 103 13.71 1.42 -6.14
CA ASP A 103 14.33 2.68 -5.73
C ASP A 103 13.31 3.82 -5.65
N ALA A 104 12.40 3.90 -6.60
CA ALA A 104 11.33 4.90 -6.59
C ALA A 104 10.39 4.71 -5.38
N MET A 105 10.10 3.47 -5.01
CA MET A 105 9.29 3.19 -3.82
C MET A 105 10.03 3.52 -2.53
N VAL A 106 11.31 3.21 -2.44
CA VAL A 106 12.17 3.62 -1.31
C VAL A 106 12.12 5.15 -1.16
N ALA A 107 12.33 5.90 -2.25
CA ALA A 107 12.28 7.36 -2.22
C ALA A 107 10.90 7.88 -1.77
N ALA A 108 9.81 7.29 -2.25
CA ALA A 108 8.46 7.67 -1.85
C ALA A 108 8.22 7.45 -0.34
N LEU A 109 8.70 6.33 0.21
CA LEU A 109 8.59 6.04 1.64
C LEU A 109 9.47 6.95 2.50
N GLU A 110 10.70 7.24 2.06
CA GLU A 110 11.64 8.08 2.80
C GLU A 110 11.24 9.57 2.81
N THR A 111 10.65 10.06 1.73
CA THR A 111 10.24 11.47 1.63
C THR A 111 8.90 11.76 2.27
N ALA A 112 8.07 10.75 2.50
CA ALA A 112 6.78 10.93 3.14
C ALA A 112 6.95 11.26 4.63
N ASN A 113 6.34 12.35 5.08
CA ASN A 113 6.35 12.76 6.49
C ASN A 113 5.13 12.26 7.26
N GLY A 114 4.58 11.15 6.84
CA GLY A 114 3.41 10.50 7.43
C GLY A 114 3.02 9.27 6.61
N PRO A 115 1.84 8.70 6.85
CA PRO A 115 1.42 7.46 6.19
C PRO A 115 1.18 7.61 4.70
N VAL A 116 1.54 6.55 4.00
CA VAL A 116 1.39 6.41 2.55
C VAL A 116 0.27 5.42 2.24
N LEU A 117 -0.57 5.73 1.28
CA LEU A 117 -1.47 4.76 0.65
C LEU A 117 -0.92 4.37 -0.71
N ALA A 118 -0.64 3.09 -0.90
CA ALA A 118 -0.28 2.53 -2.19
C ALA A 118 -1.44 1.70 -2.74
N TYR A 119 -1.74 1.84 -4.02
CA TYR A 119 -2.83 1.10 -4.63
C TYR A 119 -2.43 0.52 -5.99
N CYS A 120 -3.09 -0.56 -6.35
CA CYS A 120 -3.10 -1.15 -7.67
C CYS A 120 -4.49 -1.73 -7.94
N ARG A 121 -4.63 -2.76 -8.78
CA ARG A 121 -5.93 -3.37 -9.01
C ARG A 121 -6.50 -4.07 -7.76
N SER A 122 -5.68 -4.84 -7.04
CA SER A 122 -6.07 -5.63 -5.86
C SER A 122 -5.30 -5.29 -4.58
N GLY A 123 -4.29 -4.45 -4.68
CA GLY A 123 -3.33 -4.18 -3.60
C GLY A 123 -2.12 -5.09 -3.59
N THR A 124 -2.13 -6.20 -4.35
CA THR A 124 -1.05 -7.20 -4.33
C THR A 124 0.29 -6.64 -4.83
N ARG A 125 0.30 -5.98 -5.99
CA ARG A 125 1.53 -5.36 -6.53
C ARG A 125 2.07 -4.28 -5.58
N SER A 126 1.19 -3.51 -4.98
CA SER A 126 1.56 -2.49 -4.00
C SER A 126 2.18 -3.10 -2.75
N CYS A 127 1.60 -4.17 -2.22
CA CYS A 127 2.16 -4.90 -1.08
C CYS A 127 3.53 -5.51 -1.41
N ASN A 128 3.66 -6.12 -2.58
CA ASN A 128 4.93 -6.70 -3.05
C ASN A 128 6.00 -5.62 -3.19
N LEU A 129 5.71 -4.50 -3.84
CA LEU A 129 6.68 -3.42 -4.03
C LEU A 129 7.09 -2.77 -2.69
N TRP A 130 6.15 -2.58 -1.78
CA TRP A 130 6.45 -2.13 -0.43
C TRP A 130 7.46 -3.06 0.25
N ALA A 131 7.22 -4.37 0.22
CA ALA A 131 8.10 -5.33 0.86
C ALA A 131 9.51 -5.33 0.25
N LEU A 132 9.61 -5.25 -1.09
CA LEU A 132 10.90 -5.15 -1.78
C LEU A 132 11.66 -3.87 -1.40
N ALA A 133 10.97 -2.75 -1.33
CA ALA A 133 11.55 -1.50 -0.87
C ALA A 133 12.04 -1.58 0.58
N ARG A 134 11.24 -2.15 1.48
CA ARG A 134 11.63 -2.30 2.89
C ARG A 134 12.79 -3.28 3.08
N ALA A 135 12.85 -4.37 2.30
CA ALA A 135 14.01 -5.27 2.31
C ALA A 135 15.29 -4.54 1.88
N ARG A 136 15.20 -3.70 0.85
CA ARG A 136 16.32 -2.85 0.43
C ARG A 136 16.74 -1.83 1.51
N MET A 137 15.79 -1.36 2.31
CA MET A 137 16.04 -0.45 3.42
C MET A 137 16.57 -1.16 4.68
N GLY A 138 16.65 -2.48 4.68
CA GLY A 138 17.26 -3.27 5.75
C GLY A 138 16.31 -4.09 6.61
N ASP A 139 15.02 -4.11 6.30
CA ASP A 139 14.05 -4.93 7.05
C ASP A 139 14.25 -6.42 6.74
N HIS A 140 14.05 -7.24 7.77
CA HIS A 140 14.18 -8.69 7.62
C HIS A 140 13.00 -9.27 6.83
N PRO A 141 13.26 -10.16 5.83
CA PRO A 141 12.20 -10.76 5.01
C PRO A 141 11.09 -11.45 5.80
N ASP A 142 11.40 -12.16 6.88
CA ASP A 142 10.39 -12.82 7.71
C ASP A 142 9.42 -11.82 8.36
N THR A 143 9.93 -10.67 8.80
CA THR A 143 9.10 -9.59 9.36
C THR A 143 8.14 -9.03 8.32
N LEU A 144 8.63 -8.80 7.10
CA LEU A 144 7.83 -8.28 5.98
C LEU A 144 6.74 -9.27 5.58
N MET A 145 7.08 -10.56 5.50
CA MET A 145 6.12 -11.61 5.19
C MET A 145 5.02 -11.72 6.25
N ALA A 146 5.40 -11.63 7.53
CA ALA A 146 4.43 -11.67 8.63
C ALA A 146 3.48 -10.47 8.63
N LYS A 147 3.97 -9.26 8.37
CA LYS A 147 3.14 -8.05 8.25
C LYS A 147 2.15 -8.16 7.09
N ALA A 148 2.61 -8.63 5.93
CA ALA A 148 1.75 -8.82 4.77
C ALA A 148 0.68 -9.90 5.02
N ALA A 149 1.06 -11.03 5.61
CA ALA A 149 0.15 -12.11 5.93
C ALA A 149 -0.95 -11.67 6.91
N ALA A 150 -0.62 -10.85 7.87
CA ALA A 150 -1.59 -10.30 8.83
C ALA A 150 -2.66 -9.43 8.16
N THR A 151 -2.39 -8.90 6.97
CA THR A 151 -3.34 -8.11 6.16
C THR A 151 -3.97 -8.91 5.02
N GLY A 152 -3.63 -10.19 4.88
CA GLY A 152 -4.20 -11.09 3.90
C GLY A 152 -3.42 -11.20 2.58
N TYR A 153 -2.16 -10.75 2.54
CA TYR A 153 -1.30 -10.87 1.36
C TYR A 153 -0.21 -11.93 1.57
N ASP A 154 0.02 -12.73 0.54
CA ASP A 154 1.07 -13.76 0.53
C ASP A 154 2.25 -13.29 -0.31
N LEU A 155 3.40 -13.10 0.33
CA LEU A 155 4.66 -12.68 -0.32
C LEU A 155 5.57 -13.86 -0.71
N SER A 156 5.12 -15.11 -0.59
CA SER A 156 5.96 -16.29 -0.85
C SER A 156 6.54 -16.28 -2.27
N GLY A 157 5.81 -15.76 -3.25
CA GLY A 157 6.25 -15.66 -4.64
C GLY A 157 7.43 -14.73 -4.87
N ILE A 158 7.68 -13.78 -3.98
CA ILE A 158 8.82 -12.84 -4.06
C ILE A 158 9.88 -13.09 -2.99
N ARG A 159 9.76 -14.16 -2.20
CA ARG A 159 10.72 -14.46 -1.13
C ARG A 159 12.18 -14.47 -1.61
N PRO A 160 12.53 -15.09 -2.74
CA PRO A 160 13.92 -15.05 -3.23
C PRO A 160 14.43 -13.62 -3.49
N MET A 161 13.56 -12.72 -4.00
CA MET A 161 13.94 -11.32 -4.20
C MET A 161 14.13 -10.59 -2.87
N LEU A 162 13.27 -10.84 -1.89
CA LEU A 162 13.40 -10.25 -0.54
C LEU A 162 14.74 -10.67 0.09
N ASP A 163 15.06 -11.95 0.03
CA ASP A 163 16.33 -12.48 0.56
C ASP A 163 17.54 -11.87 -0.14
N ALA A 164 17.50 -11.73 -1.47
CA ALA A 164 18.57 -11.14 -2.25
C ALA A 164 18.79 -9.65 -1.90
N LEU A 165 17.73 -8.89 -1.71
CA LEU A 165 17.81 -7.47 -1.33
C LEU A 165 18.34 -7.30 0.10
N ALA A 166 17.86 -8.11 1.03
CA ALA A 166 18.31 -8.09 2.42
C ALA A 166 19.80 -8.50 2.57
N ALA A 167 20.28 -9.41 1.74
CA ALA A 167 21.68 -9.87 1.76
C ALA A 167 22.69 -8.81 1.27
N ARG A 168 22.22 -7.73 0.63
CA ARG A 168 23.08 -6.65 0.10
C ARG A 168 23.26 -5.48 1.07
N GLN A 169 22.77 -5.59 2.30
CA GLN A 169 22.92 -4.56 3.34
C GLN A 169 24.30 -4.62 4.00
#